data_0b5b3e417c7211f14ac4728cc8efbb57
#
_entry.id   0b5b3e417c7211f14ac4728cc8efbb57
#
_cell.length_a   1.000
_cell.length_b   1.000
_cell.length_c   1.000
_cell.angle_alpha   90.00
_cell.angle_beta   90.00
_cell.angle_gamma   90.00
#
_symmetry.space_group_name_H-M   'P 1'
#
loop_
_entity.id
_entity.type
_entity.pdbx_description
1 polymer ?
#
loop_
_entity_poly.entity_id
_entity_poly.type
_entity_poly.pdbx_seq_one_letter_code
_entity_poly.pdbx_strand_id
1 'polypeptide(L)'
;MTLTDVVDAYLTRQRSLGMRFESAGHLLRRFNRTMGDRKIDEVTPEAVADFLHGKGALSATWALKYKVLTGLYRFATSRGYVGISPLPKTLPKLPPQQTPYVYSTEELRRMLEATSVLRMGHSPQVPAMYRTLLLLLYGSGMRIGEALCLTLQDVDLNERVITVRDTKFFKTRLVPIGPKLSRELASHVERRRQLPMPCGNTSPLFTTRDGRGWSYPRVISLFQHVRRAAGINCPVGEPRPPRLHDIRHTAAVHRVLAWYRSGQDVQRLLPQLATYLGHIDIRSTQRYLQMTPELLQAASQRFAQYAMEADHEG
;
A
#
# COMPACT_ATOMS: atom_id res chain seq x y z
N MET A 1 15.45 -32.12 -13.60
CA MET A 1 14.11 -31.48 -13.58
C MET A 1 14.26 -30.13 -14.24
N THR A 2 13.34 -29.76 -15.14
CA THR A 2 13.44 -28.43 -15.82
C THR A 2 13.15 -27.31 -14.86
N LEU A 3 13.67 -26.11 -15.15
CA LEU A 3 13.39 -24.91 -14.35
C LEU A 3 11.88 -24.62 -14.35
N THR A 4 11.19 -24.87 -15.46
CA THR A 4 9.74 -24.72 -15.58
C THR A 4 9.00 -25.60 -14.57
N ASP A 5 9.34 -26.90 -14.52
CA ASP A 5 8.71 -27.85 -13.59
C ASP A 5 8.91 -27.43 -12.13
N VAL A 6 10.13 -26.97 -11.78
CA VAL A 6 10.45 -26.55 -10.40
C VAL A 6 9.69 -25.28 -10.02
N VAL A 7 9.60 -24.30 -10.93
CA VAL A 7 8.84 -23.06 -10.71
C VAL A 7 7.36 -23.39 -10.50
N ASP A 8 6.76 -24.25 -11.32
CA ASP A 8 5.34 -24.61 -11.21
C ASP A 8 5.05 -25.43 -9.95
N ALA A 9 5.92 -26.37 -9.60
CA ALA A 9 5.82 -27.10 -8.33
C ALA A 9 5.92 -26.17 -7.11
N TYR A 10 6.83 -25.20 -7.14
CA TYR A 10 6.97 -24.20 -6.08
C TYR A 10 5.75 -23.29 -5.97
N LEU A 11 5.22 -22.78 -7.10
CA LEU A 11 4.02 -21.97 -7.13
C LEU A 11 2.80 -22.73 -6.60
N THR A 12 2.63 -23.99 -6.99
CA THR A 12 1.56 -24.88 -6.52
C THR A 12 1.65 -25.05 -4.99
N ARG A 13 2.85 -25.36 -4.48
CA ARG A 13 3.09 -25.46 -3.04
C ARG A 13 2.76 -24.15 -2.31
N GLN A 14 3.17 -23.00 -2.81
CA GLN A 14 2.87 -21.72 -2.16
C GLN A 14 1.36 -21.44 -2.11
N ARG A 15 0.64 -21.79 -3.16
CA ARG A 15 -0.82 -21.66 -3.21
C ARG A 15 -1.52 -22.62 -2.26
N SER A 16 -1.06 -23.87 -2.15
CA SER A 16 -1.63 -24.84 -1.19
C SER A 16 -1.43 -24.40 0.28
N LEU A 17 -0.41 -23.57 0.55
CA LEU A 17 -0.19 -22.92 1.85
C LEU A 17 -1.04 -21.64 2.04
N GLY A 18 -2.02 -21.39 1.18
CA GLY A 18 -2.91 -20.24 1.28
C GLY A 18 -2.30 -18.91 0.84
N MET A 19 -1.16 -18.92 0.14
CA MET A 19 -0.55 -17.69 -0.37
C MET A 19 -1.05 -17.38 -1.78
N ARG A 20 -1.55 -16.14 -2.03
CA ARG A 20 -1.87 -15.70 -3.40
C ARG A 20 -0.65 -15.72 -4.31
N PHE A 21 0.49 -15.32 -3.81
CA PHE A 21 1.83 -15.38 -4.42
C PHE A 21 1.91 -14.84 -5.87
N GLU A 22 1.02 -13.90 -6.24
CA GLU A 22 0.85 -13.41 -7.61
C GLU A 22 2.10 -12.66 -8.10
N SER A 23 2.54 -11.63 -7.38
CA SER A 23 3.71 -10.82 -7.77
C SER A 23 5.00 -11.66 -7.82
N ALA A 24 5.19 -12.54 -6.86
CA ALA A 24 6.32 -13.47 -6.86
C ALA A 24 6.19 -14.47 -8.02
N GLY A 25 4.99 -14.96 -8.30
CA GLY A 25 4.71 -15.83 -9.44
C GLY A 25 5.04 -15.17 -10.79
N HIS A 26 4.65 -13.91 -10.98
CA HIS A 26 5.03 -13.14 -12.18
C HIS A 26 6.55 -13.00 -12.32
N LEU A 27 7.24 -12.76 -11.21
CA LEU A 27 8.70 -12.64 -11.18
C LEU A 27 9.36 -13.99 -11.52
N LEU A 28 8.89 -15.08 -10.95
CA LEU A 28 9.42 -16.43 -11.22
C LEU A 28 9.20 -16.86 -12.67
N ARG A 29 8.01 -16.60 -13.23
CA ARG A 29 7.75 -16.86 -14.65
C ARG A 29 8.62 -16.00 -15.56
N ARG A 30 8.90 -14.73 -15.18
CA ARG A 30 9.86 -13.88 -15.90
C ARG A 30 11.27 -14.47 -15.81
N PHE A 31 11.70 -14.92 -14.64
CA PHE A 31 12.98 -15.57 -14.45
C PHE A 31 13.10 -16.80 -15.35
N ASN A 32 12.11 -17.68 -15.32
CA ASN A 32 12.06 -18.88 -16.16
C ASN A 32 12.20 -18.54 -17.65
N ARG A 33 11.42 -17.57 -18.16
CA ARG A 33 11.52 -17.11 -19.56
C ARG A 33 12.89 -16.52 -19.89
N THR A 34 13.55 -15.84 -18.96
CA THR A 34 14.89 -15.26 -19.19
C THR A 34 15.97 -16.33 -19.23
N MET A 35 15.83 -17.38 -18.42
CA MET A 35 16.78 -18.50 -18.39
C MET A 35 16.60 -19.48 -19.56
N GLY A 36 15.42 -19.52 -20.18
CA GLY A 36 15.06 -20.50 -21.19
C GLY A 36 14.74 -21.88 -20.62
N ASP A 37 14.41 -22.82 -21.50
CA ASP A 37 14.05 -24.19 -21.13
C ASP A 37 15.33 -25.02 -20.87
N ARG A 38 15.81 -24.96 -19.62
CA ARG A 38 16.99 -25.68 -19.15
C ARG A 38 16.72 -26.37 -17.82
N LYS A 39 17.58 -27.30 -17.42
CA LYS A 39 17.52 -27.87 -16.07
C LYS A 39 17.90 -26.84 -15.04
N ILE A 40 17.32 -26.94 -13.83
CA ILE A 40 17.56 -25.95 -12.77
C ILE A 40 19.01 -25.96 -12.28
N ASP A 41 19.68 -27.07 -12.34
CA ASP A 41 21.09 -27.25 -11.99
C ASP A 41 22.07 -26.70 -13.05
N GLU A 42 21.59 -26.45 -14.26
CA GLU A 42 22.34 -25.80 -15.35
C GLU A 42 22.28 -24.25 -15.29
N VAL A 43 21.51 -23.70 -14.36
CA VAL A 43 21.42 -22.23 -14.18
C VAL A 43 22.66 -21.73 -13.47
N THR A 44 23.49 -20.96 -14.19
CA THR A 44 24.76 -20.48 -13.66
C THR A 44 24.63 -19.27 -12.73
N PRO A 45 25.60 -19.07 -11.80
CA PRO A 45 25.62 -17.89 -10.94
C PRO A 45 25.62 -16.56 -11.70
N GLU A 46 26.30 -16.50 -12.85
CA GLU A 46 26.40 -15.32 -13.71
C GLU A 46 25.03 -14.97 -14.29
N ALA A 47 24.30 -15.95 -14.83
CA ALA A 47 22.96 -15.73 -15.37
C ALA A 47 21.97 -15.25 -14.30
N VAL A 48 22.10 -15.77 -13.07
CA VAL A 48 21.30 -15.30 -11.93
C VAL A 48 21.67 -13.87 -11.54
N ALA A 49 22.98 -13.55 -11.51
CA ALA A 49 23.46 -12.20 -11.21
C ALA A 49 22.93 -11.18 -12.24
N ASP A 50 22.98 -11.50 -13.53
CA ASP A 50 22.45 -10.67 -14.62
C ASP A 50 20.94 -10.43 -14.48
N PHE A 51 20.18 -11.48 -14.16
CA PHE A 51 18.75 -11.34 -13.90
C PHE A 51 18.48 -10.46 -12.69
N LEU A 52 19.24 -10.61 -11.60
CA LEU A 52 19.09 -9.80 -10.39
C LEU A 52 19.37 -8.33 -10.68
N HIS A 53 20.47 -8.00 -11.35
CA HIS A 53 20.86 -6.63 -11.65
C HIS A 53 19.93 -6.00 -12.71
N GLY A 54 19.67 -6.71 -13.81
CA GLY A 54 18.91 -6.15 -14.94
C GLY A 54 19.68 -4.99 -15.60
N LYS A 55 18.94 -4.08 -16.25
CA LYS A 55 19.54 -2.97 -17.02
C LYS A 55 19.68 -1.66 -16.24
N GLY A 56 19.36 -1.63 -14.95
CA GLY A 56 19.30 -0.39 -14.16
C GLY A 56 20.18 -0.38 -12.93
N ALA A 57 20.21 0.77 -12.25
CA ALA A 57 20.90 0.91 -10.97
C ALA A 57 20.31 -0.02 -9.90
N LEU A 58 21.13 -0.35 -8.93
CA LEU A 58 20.73 -1.18 -7.80
C LEU A 58 19.52 -0.57 -7.07
N SER A 59 18.50 -1.39 -6.80
CA SER A 59 17.25 -0.88 -6.24
C SER A 59 16.56 -1.93 -5.35
N ALA A 60 15.49 -1.52 -4.67
CA ALA A 60 14.64 -2.44 -3.91
C ALA A 60 14.08 -3.62 -4.76
N THR A 61 14.01 -3.46 -6.09
CA THR A 61 13.64 -4.53 -7.02
C THR A 61 14.66 -5.66 -7.01
N TRP A 62 15.94 -5.34 -6.88
CA TRP A 62 17.01 -6.33 -6.72
C TRP A 62 16.74 -7.20 -5.48
N ALA A 63 16.49 -6.56 -4.33
CA ALA A 63 16.21 -7.27 -3.09
C ALA A 63 14.95 -8.15 -3.18
N LEU A 64 13.91 -7.66 -3.86
CA LEU A 64 12.69 -8.43 -4.10
C LEU A 64 12.98 -9.67 -4.95
N LYS A 65 13.71 -9.52 -6.07
CA LYS A 65 14.13 -10.63 -6.93
C LYS A 65 14.93 -11.65 -6.13
N TYR A 66 15.94 -11.19 -5.41
CA TYR A 66 16.79 -12.05 -4.57
C TYR A 66 15.97 -12.84 -3.55
N LYS A 67 15.07 -12.16 -2.80
CA LYS A 67 14.19 -12.82 -1.82
C LYS A 67 13.32 -13.91 -2.45
N VAL A 68 12.75 -13.63 -3.62
CA VAL A 68 11.87 -14.58 -4.31
C VAL A 68 12.67 -15.79 -4.82
N LEU A 69 13.84 -15.55 -5.43
CA LEU A 69 14.73 -16.62 -5.88
C LEU A 69 15.30 -17.43 -4.72
N THR A 70 15.63 -16.80 -3.58
CA THR A 70 16.03 -17.52 -2.36
C THR A 70 14.96 -18.51 -1.93
N GLY A 71 13.69 -18.13 -2.00
CA GLY A 71 12.57 -19.04 -1.72
C GLY A 71 12.52 -20.24 -2.69
N LEU A 72 12.67 -19.97 -4.00
CA LEU A 72 12.68 -21.00 -5.04
C LEU A 72 13.86 -21.98 -4.85
N TYR A 73 15.09 -21.46 -4.72
CA TYR A 73 16.27 -22.31 -4.60
C TYR A 73 16.32 -23.06 -3.27
N ARG A 74 15.83 -22.51 -2.18
CA ARG A 74 15.64 -23.25 -0.92
C ARG A 74 14.69 -24.44 -1.11
N PHE A 75 13.58 -24.23 -1.80
CA PHE A 75 12.67 -25.31 -2.15
C PHE A 75 13.34 -26.35 -3.04
N ALA A 76 14.04 -25.93 -4.09
CA ALA A 76 14.73 -26.83 -5.01
C ALA A 76 15.80 -27.66 -4.32
N THR A 77 16.61 -27.06 -3.45
CA THR A 77 17.63 -27.75 -2.65
C THR A 77 16.99 -28.74 -1.67
N SER A 78 15.90 -28.36 -0.99
CA SER A 78 15.21 -29.27 -0.06
C SER A 78 14.56 -30.49 -0.74
N ARG A 79 14.38 -30.43 -2.05
CA ARG A 79 13.85 -31.53 -2.87
C ARG A 79 14.95 -32.31 -3.64
N GLY A 80 16.21 -31.92 -3.49
CA GLY A 80 17.33 -32.54 -4.21
C GLY A 80 17.38 -32.19 -5.70
N TYR A 81 16.65 -31.17 -6.17
CA TYR A 81 16.63 -30.74 -7.57
C TYR A 81 17.90 -29.95 -7.97
N VAL A 82 18.56 -29.37 -6.98
CA VAL A 82 19.84 -28.67 -7.13
C VAL A 82 20.68 -28.87 -5.88
N GLY A 83 21.96 -29.14 -6.08
CA GLY A 83 22.89 -29.39 -4.94
C GLY A 83 23.33 -28.06 -4.28
N ILE A 84 23.73 -27.10 -5.09
CA ILE A 84 24.23 -25.79 -4.62
C ILE A 84 23.43 -24.69 -5.27
N SER A 85 22.94 -23.73 -4.46
CA SER A 85 22.22 -22.58 -4.97
C SER A 85 23.16 -21.63 -5.73
N PRO A 86 22.81 -21.18 -6.95
CA PRO A 86 23.60 -20.23 -7.73
C PRO A 86 23.45 -18.77 -7.26
N LEU A 87 22.74 -18.54 -6.18
CA LEU A 87 22.54 -17.18 -5.65
C LEU A 87 23.82 -16.62 -5.02
N PRO A 88 24.09 -15.32 -5.18
CA PRO A 88 25.23 -14.68 -4.55
C PRO A 88 25.16 -14.80 -3.03
N LYS A 89 26.27 -15.20 -2.40
CA LYS A 89 26.41 -15.28 -0.94
C LYS A 89 26.58 -13.90 -0.32
N THR A 90 27.25 -12.98 -1.01
CA THR A 90 27.45 -11.60 -0.58
C THR A 90 26.37 -10.70 -1.17
N LEU A 91 25.70 -9.97 -0.33
CA LEU A 91 24.64 -9.06 -0.76
C LEU A 91 25.20 -7.65 -0.97
N PRO A 92 24.84 -6.98 -2.08
CA PRO A 92 25.24 -5.61 -2.30
C PRO A 92 24.53 -4.67 -1.30
N LYS A 93 25.20 -3.57 -0.93
CA LYS A 93 24.58 -2.52 -0.12
C LYS A 93 23.51 -1.82 -0.96
N LEU A 94 22.27 -2.01 -0.58
CA LEU A 94 21.15 -1.37 -1.26
C LEU A 94 21.06 0.11 -0.91
N PRO A 95 20.57 0.96 -1.83
CA PRO A 95 20.30 2.34 -1.52
C PRO A 95 19.28 2.44 -0.38
N PRO A 96 19.33 3.51 0.42
CA PRO A 96 18.40 3.72 1.51
C PRO A 96 16.95 3.73 0.97
N GLN A 97 16.05 3.19 1.76
CA GLN A 97 14.64 3.16 1.38
C GLN A 97 14.08 4.58 1.43
N GLN A 98 13.47 5.00 0.34
CA GLN A 98 12.89 6.33 0.22
C GLN A 98 11.85 6.57 1.33
N THR A 99 11.93 7.72 1.98
CA THR A 99 10.95 8.16 2.97
C THR A 99 9.64 8.47 2.28
N PRO A 100 8.49 7.95 2.76
CA PRO A 100 7.19 8.33 2.23
C PRO A 100 6.93 9.82 2.40
N TYR A 101 6.27 10.41 1.41
CA TYR A 101 5.84 11.79 1.48
C TYR A 101 4.66 11.92 2.48
N VAL A 102 4.69 12.99 3.29
CA VAL A 102 3.59 13.34 4.18
C VAL A 102 2.92 14.60 3.64
N TYR A 103 1.69 14.46 3.15
CA TYR A 103 0.91 15.59 2.64
C TYR A 103 0.49 16.51 3.79
N SER A 104 0.64 17.81 3.62
CA SER A 104 0.04 18.76 4.53
C SER A 104 -1.50 18.76 4.42
N THR A 105 -2.18 19.28 5.43
CA THR A 105 -3.65 19.45 5.39
C THR A 105 -4.09 20.32 4.22
N GLU A 106 -3.30 21.35 3.90
CA GLU A 106 -3.56 22.25 2.79
C GLU A 106 -3.39 21.56 1.42
N GLU A 107 -2.38 20.72 1.27
CA GLU A 107 -2.20 19.92 0.05
C GLU A 107 -3.34 18.92 -0.15
N LEU A 108 -3.78 18.27 0.93
CA LEU A 108 -4.96 17.39 0.88
C LEU A 108 -6.21 18.15 0.46
N ARG A 109 -6.44 19.37 0.99
CA ARG A 109 -7.56 20.23 0.60
C ARG A 109 -7.49 20.59 -0.88
N ARG A 110 -6.34 21.07 -1.36
CA ARG A 110 -6.10 21.38 -2.79
C ARG A 110 -6.33 20.17 -3.69
N MET A 111 -5.90 18.98 -3.29
CA MET A 111 -6.17 17.75 -4.05
C MET A 111 -7.68 17.46 -4.15
N LEU A 112 -8.44 17.63 -3.07
CA LEU A 112 -9.88 17.40 -3.10
C LEU A 112 -10.60 18.41 -4.02
N GLU A 113 -10.18 19.66 -4.06
CA GLU A 113 -10.69 20.69 -4.96
C GLU A 113 -10.29 20.41 -6.42
N ALA A 114 -9.05 20.02 -6.63
CA ALA A 114 -8.51 19.70 -7.94
C ALA A 114 -9.16 18.46 -8.60
N THR A 115 -9.97 17.67 -7.86
CA THR A 115 -10.72 16.57 -8.50
C THR A 115 -11.66 17.05 -9.61
N SER A 116 -12.07 18.33 -9.59
CA SER A 116 -12.91 18.94 -10.62
C SER A 116 -12.30 18.91 -12.04
N VAL A 117 -10.98 18.89 -12.17
CA VAL A 117 -10.30 18.77 -13.48
C VAL A 117 -10.64 17.48 -14.21
N LEU A 118 -11.08 16.44 -13.47
CA LEU A 118 -11.47 15.16 -14.05
C LEU A 118 -12.80 15.21 -14.82
N ARG A 119 -13.50 16.35 -14.87
CA ARG A 119 -14.69 16.53 -15.72
C ARG A 119 -14.34 16.51 -17.20
N MET A 120 -13.13 16.96 -17.55
CA MET A 120 -12.69 16.99 -18.94
C MET A 120 -12.26 15.59 -19.38
N GLY A 121 -12.97 15.02 -20.36
CA GLY A 121 -12.67 13.71 -20.94
C GLY A 121 -13.13 12.49 -20.13
N HIS A 122 -13.91 12.67 -19.04
CA HIS A 122 -14.42 11.58 -18.23
C HIS A 122 -15.93 11.73 -17.96
N SER A 123 -16.57 10.65 -17.49
CA SER A 123 -17.98 10.70 -17.04
C SER A 123 -18.15 11.78 -15.95
N PRO A 124 -19.27 12.55 -15.96
CA PRO A 124 -19.53 13.60 -14.97
C PRO A 124 -19.43 13.17 -13.50
N GLN A 125 -19.58 11.88 -13.22
CA GLN A 125 -19.53 11.35 -11.85
C GLN A 125 -18.09 11.12 -11.35
N VAL A 126 -17.11 11.04 -12.27
CA VAL A 126 -15.71 10.70 -11.91
C VAL A 126 -15.11 11.69 -10.90
N PRO A 127 -15.29 13.01 -11.00
CA PRO A 127 -14.77 13.95 -10.01
C PRO A 127 -15.28 13.68 -8.58
N ALA A 128 -16.59 13.55 -8.42
CA ALA A 128 -17.19 13.29 -7.10
C ALA A 128 -16.79 11.92 -6.54
N MET A 129 -16.79 10.91 -7.38
CA MET A 129 -16.37 9.55 -7.01
C MET A 129 -14.89 9.50 -6.60
N TYR A 130 -14.03 10.21 -7.35
CA TYR A 130 -12.60 10.28 -7.04
C TYR A 130 -12.33 11.06 -5.75
N ARG A 131 -13.07 12.14 -5.51
CA ARG A 131 -13.05 12.90 -4.26
C ARG A 131 -13.41 11.98 -3.06
N THR A 132 -14.48 11.22 -3.18
CA THR A 132 -14.88 10.26 -2.15
C THR A 132 -13.79 9.19 -1.93
N LEU A 133 -13.13 8.69 -2.98
CA LEU A 133 -12.03 7.75 -2.86
C LEU A 133 -10.85 8.35 -2.07
N LEU A 134 -10.45 9.60 -2.36
CA LEU A 134 -9.37 10.28 -1.63
C LEU A 134 -9.72 10.46 -0.15
N LEU A 135 -10.96 10.87 0.15
CA LEU A 135 -11.46 11.01 1.52
C LEU A 135 -11.48 9.66 2.26
N LEU A 136 -11.90 8.58 1.57
CA LEU A 136 -11.87 7.24 2.12
C LEU A 136 -10.44 6.80 2.45
N LEU A 137 -9.49 6.97 1.52
CA LEU A 137 -8.10 6.59 1.73
C LEU A 137 -7.46 7.36 2.90
N TYR A 138 -7.72 8.66 3.02
CA TYR A 138 -7.20 9.47 4.11
C TYR A 138 -7.90 9.17 5.43
N GLY A 139 -9.23 9.11 5.45
CA GLY A 139 -10.02 8.93 6.67
C GLY A 139 -9.90 7.55 7.30
N SER A 140 -9.70 6.50 6.48
CA SER A 140 -9.56 5.12 6.94
C SER A 140 -8.12 4.61 6.92
N GLY A 141 -7.21 5.28 6.22
CA GLY A 141 -5.84 4.80 6.03
C GLY A 141 -5.72 3.45 5.32
N MET A 142 -6.77 2.93 4.68
CA MET A 142 -6.74 1.63 3.99
C MET A 142 -5.83 1.64 2.75
N ARG A 143 -5.43 0.46 2.31
CA ARG A 143 -4.67 0.34 1.06
C ARG A 143 -5.58 0.60 -0.14
N ILE A 144 -5.05 1.22 -1.20
CA ILE A 144 -5.82 1.47 -2.42
C ILE A 144 -6.44 0.18 -2.99
N GLY A 145 -5.70 -0.92 -3.00
CA GLY A 145 -6.24 -2.21 -3.47
C GLY A 145 -7.41 -2.70 -2.63
N GLU A 146 -7.40 -2.47 -1.32
CA GLU A 146 -8.53 -2.78 -0.42
C GLU A 146 -9.73 -1.90 -0.75
N ALA A 147 -9.52 -0.58 -0.93
CA ALA A 147 -10.59 0.35 -1.28
C ALA A 147 -11.26 0.03 -2.63
N LEU A 148 -10.48 -0.42 -3.61
CA LEU A 148 -11.01 -0.80 -4.94
C LEU A 148 -11.74 -2.14 -4.96
N CYS A 149 -11.51 -2.99 -3.97
CA CYS A 149 -12.24 -4.25 -3.79
C CYS A 149 -13.53 -4.11 -2.99
N LEU A 150 -13.82 -2.93 -2.39
CA LEU A 150 -15.03 -2.71 -1.62
C LEU A 150 -16.26 -2.82 -2.50
N THR A 151 -17.28 -3.48 -1.96
CA THR A 151 -18.63 -3.55 -2.52
C THR A 151 -19.61 -2.74 -1.67
N LEU A 152 -20.83 -2.54 -2.13
CA LEU A 152 -21.85 -1.80 -1.38
C LEU A 152 -22.17 -2.44 -0.04
N GLN A 153 -22.18 -3.76 0.06
CA GLN A 153 -22.45 -4.49 1.32
C GLN A 153 -21.31 -4.36 2.34
N ASP A 154 -20.11 -3.95 1.93
CA ASP A 154 -18.97 -3.82 2.84
C ASP A 154 -19.00 -2.50 3.62
N VAL A 155 -19.92 -1.58 3.28
CA VAL A 155 -20.07 -0.28 3.91
C VAL A 155 -21.36 -0.23 4.73
N ASP A 156 -21.22 -0.46 6.02
CA ASP A 156 -22.33 -0.27 6.97
C ASP A 156 -22.35 1.19 7.44
N LEU A 157 -23.31 1.95 6.90
CA LEU A 157 -23.46 3.37 7.23
C LEU A 157 -24.14 3.61 8.58
N ASN A 158 -24.93 2.65 9.08
CA ASN A 158 -25.61 2.73 10.36
C ASN A 158 -24.61 2.53 11.50
N GLU A 159 -23.86 1.44 11.43
CA GLU A 159 -22.78 1.15 12.41
C GLU A 159 -21.50 1.95 12.16
N ARG A 160 -21.42 2.66 11.03
CA ARG A 160 -20.23 3.41 10.59
C ARG A 160 -18.98 2.54 10.54
N VAL A 161 -19.11 1.38 9.93
CA VAL A 161 -18.03 0.39 9.83
C VAL A 161 -17.86 -0.04 8.38
N ILE A 162 -16.62 -0.16 7.94
CA ILE A 162 -16.27 -0.78 6.66
C ILE A 162 -15.65 -2.15 6.93
N THR A 163 -16.18 -3.18 6.27
CA THR A 163 -15.64 -4.54 6.31
C THR A 163 -14.62 -4.71 5.20
N VAL A 164 -13.34 -4.81 5.53
CA VAL A 164 -12.27 -5.08 4.56
C VAL A 164 -12.01 -6.58 4.53
N ARG A 165 -12.44 -7.23 3.44
CA ARG A 165 -12.36 -8.69 3.24
C ARG A 165 -11.09 -9.08 2.51
N ASP A 166 -10.70 -10.34 2.66
CA ASP A 166 -9.63 -10.99 1.88
C ASP A 166 -8.33 -10.19 1.75
N THR A 167 -7.91 -9.60 2.87
CA THR A 167 -6.62 -8.95 2.94
C THR A 167 -5.48 -9.97 2.79
N LYS A 168 -4.25 -9.53 2.83
CA LYS A 168 -3.09 -10.42 2.85
C LYS A 168 -3.27 -11.46 3.98
N PHE A 169 -3.18 -12.76 3.65
CA PHE A 169 -3.44 -13.92 4.53
C PHE A 169 -4.94 -14.16 4.84
N PHE A 170 -5.87 -13.84 3.94
CA PHE A 170 -7.31 -14.10 4.07
C PHE A 170 -7.94 -13.55 5.36
N LYS A 171 -7.36 -12.48 5.91
CA LYS A 171 -7.90 -11.84 7.11
C LYS A 171 -8.95 -10.80 6.73
N THR A 172 -10.08 -10.86 7.40
CA THR A 172 -11.10 -9.80 7.38
C THR A 172 -10.87 -8.88 8.58
N ARG A 173 -11.03 -7.57 8.39
CA ARG A 173 -11.02 -6.61 9.49
C ARG A 173 -12.13 -5.58 9.35
N LEU A 174 -12.61 -5.12 10.49
CA LEU A 174 -13.53 -4.00 10.59
C LEU A 174 -12.75 -2.70 10.71
N VAL A 175 -13.18 -1.67 9.98
CA VAL A 175 -12.59 -0.34 9.98
C VAL A 175 -13.67 0.66 10.37
N PRO A 176 -13.75 1.07 11.65
CA PRO A 176 -14.64 2.13 12.09
C PRO A 176 -14.32 3.45 11.35
N ILE A 177 -15.35 4.18 10.96
CA ILE A 177 -15.21 5.46 10.26
C ILE A 177 -15.88 6.58 11.03
N GLY A 178 -15.29 7.77 10.98
CA GLY A 178 -15.87 8.94 11.63
C GLY A 178 -17.12 9.48 10.91
N PRO A 179 -17.94 10.28 11.62
CA PRO A 179 -19.24 10.75 11.09
C PRO A 179 -19.09 11.58 9.80
N LYS A 180 -18.01 12.32 9.62
CA LYS A 180 -17.77 13.10 8.38
C LYS A 180 -17.56 12.17 7.17
N LEU A 181 -16.75 11.14 7.31
CA LEU A 181 -16.51 10.17 6.23
C LEU A 181 -17.77 9.34 5.95
N SER A 182 -18.51 8.95 6.99
CA SER A 182 -19.79 8.24 6.85
C SER A 182 -20.79 9.01 6.00
N ARG A 183 -20.96 10.33 6.24
CA ARG A 183 -21.82 11.21 5.44
C ARG A 183 -21.39 11.30 3.97
N GLU A 184 -20.09 11.42 3.71
CA GLU A 184 -19.56 11.44 2.33
C GLU A 184 -19.82 10.12 1.61
N LEU A 185 -19.65 9.00 2.29
CA LEU A 185 -19.95 7.67 1.73
C LEU A 185 -21.46 7.49 1.49
N ALA A 186 -22.31 7.95 2.40
CA ALA A 186 -23.76 7.93 2.22
C ALA A 186 -24.16 8.72 0.96
N SER A 187 -23.68 9.94 0.80
CA SER A 187 -23.90 10.73 -0.40
C SER A 187 -23.37 10.08 -1.67
N HIS A 188 -22.25 9.36 -1.58
CA HIS A 188 -21.71 8.61 -2.71
C HIS A 188 -22.59 7.43 -3.09
N VAL A 189 -23.02 6.63 -2.12
CA VAL A 189 -23.92 5.48 -2.33
C VAL A 189 -25.24 5.94 -2.91
N GLU A 190 -25.82 7.02 -2.42
CA GLU A 190 -27.07 7.60 -2.92
C GLU A 190 -26.93 8.04 -4.39
N ARG A 191 -25.92 8.85 -4.71
CA ARG A 191 -25.63 9.24 -6.11
C ARG A 191 -25.45 8.02 -7.02
N ARG A 192 -24.82 6.96 -6.50
CA ARG A 192 -24.58 5.74 -7.27
C ARG A 192 -25.88 4.99 -7.56
N ARG A 193 -26.83 4.96 -6.62
CA ARG A 193 -28.16 4.35 -6.78
C ARG A 193 -29.02 5.03 -7.85
N GLN A 194 -28.82 6.31 -8.06
CA GLN A 194 -29.52 7.11 -9.07
C GLN A 194 -29.00 6.89 -10.49
N LEU A 195 -27.90 6.16 -10.66
CA LEU A 195 -27.29 5.88 -11.98
C LEU A 195 -27.88 4.61 -12.60
N PRO A 196 -28.05 4.58 -13.94
CA PRO A 196 -28.54 3.41 -14.67
C PRO A 196 -27.43 2.35 -14.78
N MET A 197 -27.01 1.78 -13.66
CA MET A 197 -26.00 0.75 -13.56
C MET A 197 -26.35 -0.29 -12.48
N PRO A 198 -25.76 -1.50 -12.52
CA PRO A 198 -25.99 -2.50 -11.48
C PRO A 198 -25.69 -1.94 -10.08
N CYS A 199 -26.64 -2.07 -9.15
CA CYS A 199 -26.56 -1.53 -7.81
C CYS A 199 -26.91 -2.56 -6.73
N GLY A 200 -26.64 -3.84 -6.99
CA GLY A 200 -26.78 -4.91 -6.00
C GLY A 200 -25.70 -4.86 -4.92
N ASN A 201 -25.93 -5.56 -3.82
CA ASN A 201 -25.04 -5.55 -2.64
C ASN A 201 -23.58 -5.91 -2.96
N THR A 202 -23.34 -6.80 -3.93
CA THR A 202 -22.01 -7.22 -4.37
C THR A 202 -21.40 -6.31 -5.43
N SER A 203 -22.11 -5.26 -5.87
CA SER A 203 -21.59 -4.31 -6.84
C SER A 203 -20.43 -3.49 -6.25
N PRO A 204 -19.36 -3.22 -7.02
CA PRO A 204 -18.22 -2.46 -6.55
C PRO A 204 -18.62 -1.07 -6.05
N LEU A 205 -18.00 -0.57 -4.97
CA LEU A 205 -18.26 0.76 -4.45
C LEU A 205 -17.82 1.86 -5.44
N PHE A 206 -16.66 1.69 -6.07
CA PHE A 206 -16.12 2.60 -7.08
C PHE A 206 -16.17 1.96 -8.46
N THR A 207 -16.95 2.54 -9.37
CA THR A 207 -17.27 1.91 -10.66
C THR A 207 -16.99 2.80 -11.86
N THR A 208 -16.83 2.17 -13.00
CA THR A 208 -16.95 2.78 -14.31
C THR A 208 -18.43 2.94 -14.67
N ARG A 209 -18.72 3.61 -15.79
CA ARG A 209 -20.11 3.85 -16.26
C ARG A 209 -20.88 2.54 -16.54
N ASP A 210 -20.18 1.48 -16.91
CA ASP A 210 -20.71 0.15 -17.18
C ASP A 210 -20.80 -0.75 -15.93
N GLY A 211 -20.62 -0.19 -14.73
CA GLY A 211 -20.74 -0.90 -13.46
C GLY A 211 -19.53 -1.74 -13.04
N ARG A 212 -18.47 -1.80 -13.85
CA ARG A 212 -17.24 -2.50 -13.49
C ARG A 212 -16.45 -1.71 -12.45
N GLY A 213 -15.77 -2.41 -11.56
CA GLY A 213 -14.87 -1.78 -10.59
C GLY A 213 -13.73 -1.01 -11.24
N TRP A 214 -13.30 0.07 -10.60
CA TRP A 214 -12.13 0.82 -11.06
C TRP A 214 -10.87 -0.02 -10.96
N SER A 215 -10.04 0.01 -12.00
CA SER A 215 -8.73 -0.63 -12.00
C SER A 215 -7.67 0.26 -11.34
N TYR A 216 -6.66 -0.37 -10.73
CA TYR A 216 -5.53 0.33 -10.12
C TYR A 216 -4.80 1.28 -11.10
N PRO A 217 -4.47 0.87 -12.36
CA PRO A 217 -3.83 1.78 -13.32
C PRO A 217 -4.67 3.02 -13.61
N ARG A 218 -6.00 2.86 -13.75
CA ARG A 218 -6.91 4.00 -13.95
C ARG A 218 -6.82 4.99 -12.79
N VAL A 219 -6.91 4.49 -11.56
CA VAL A 219 -6.88 5.34 -10.36
C VAL A 219 -5.55 6.09 -10.24
N ILE A 220 -4.43 5.44 -10.55
CA ILE A 220 -3.12 6.10 -10.55
C ILE A 220 -3.02 7.17 -11.63
N SER A 221 -3.55 6.92 -12.83
CA SER A 221 -3.60 7.93 -13.90
C SER A 221 -4.41 9.17 -13.46
N LEU A 222 -5.61 8.96 -12.90
CA LEU A 222 -6.42 10.05 -12.36
C LEU A 222 -5.71 10.82 -11.24
N PHE A 223 -5.00 10.09 -10.37
CA PHE A 223 -4.20 10.71 -9.30
C PHE A 223 -3.13 11.65 -9.83
N GLN A 224 -2.43 11.26 -10.89
CA GLN A 224 -1.41 12.12 -11.48
C GLN A 224 -1.98 13.43 -12.01
N HIS A 225 -3.18 13.42 -12.60
CA HIS A 225 -3.86 14.64 -13.07
C HIS A 225 -4.26 15.53 -11.88
N VAL A 226 -4.90 14.95 -10.87
CA VAL A 226 -5.32 15.69 -9.66
C VAL A 226 -4.11 16.27 -8.92
N ARG A 227 -3.06 15.51 -8.73
CA ARG A 227 -1.84 15.94 -8.05
C ARG A 227 -1.19 17.14 -8.76
N ARG A 228 -1.06 17.07 -10.10
CA ARG A 228 -0.50 18.18 -10.88
C ARG A 228 -1.37 19.43 -10.81
N ALA A 229 -2.70 19.27 -10.94
CA ALA A 229 -3.64 20.38 -10.83
C ALA A 229 -3.67 21.01 -9.42
N ALA A 230 -3.41 20.23 -8.39
CA ALA A 230 -3.24 20.73 -7.03
C ALA A 230 -1.88 21.43 -6.79
N GLY A 231 -1.01 21.50 -7.80
CA GLY A 231 0.32 22.12 -7.68
C GLY A 231 1.29 21.32 -6.81
N ILE A 232 1.05 20.02 -6.63
CA ILE A 232 1.93 19.15 -5.83
C ILE A 232 2.94 18.50 -6.77
N ASN A 233 4.14 19.05 -6.79
CA ASN A 233 5.24 18.62 -7.64
C ASN A 233 6.18 17.66 -6.91
N CYS A 234 7.22 17.20 -7.61
CA CYS A 234 8.31 16.48 -7.00
C CYS A 234 9.11 17.45 -6.11
N PRO A 235 9.32 17.14 -4.81
CA PRO A 235 10.17 17.98 -3.97
C PRO A 235 11.60 18.04 -4.52
N VAL A 236 12.26 19.16 -4.31
CA VAL A 236 13.65 19.35 -4.75
C VAL A 236 14.55 18.30 -4.08
N GLY A 237 15.38 17.62 -4.87
CA GLY A 237 16.25 16.55 -4.39
C GLY A 237 15.61 15.17 -4.25
N GLU A 238 14.30 15.06 -4.41
CA GLU A 238 13.62 13.76 -4.38
C GLU A 238 13.57 13.12 -5.78
N PRO A 239 13.81 11.81 -5.91
CA PRO A 239 13.85 11.14 -7.23
C PRO A 239 12.45 10.91 -7.82
N ARG A 240 11.39 11.08 -7.06
CA ARG A 240 10.01 10.79 -7.47
C ARG A 240 9.01 11.72 -6.81
N PRO A 241 7.93 12.05 -7.54
CA PRO A 241 6.84 12.85 -6.97
C PRO A 241 6.05 12.05 -5.93
N PRO A 242 5.31 12.76 -5.05
CA PRO A 242 4.39 12.17 -4.09
C PRO A 242 3.39 11.21 -4.73
N ARG A 243 3.08 10.10 -4.05
CA ARG A 243 2.28 8.99 -4.58
C ARG A 243 0.93 8.89 -3.88
N LEU A 244 -0.04 8.26 -4.54
CA LEU A 244 -1.35 7.97 -3.93
C LEU A 244 -1.21 7.16 -2.62
N HIS A 245 -0.27 6.22 -2.55
CA HIS A 245 -0.04 5.43 -1.34
C HIS A 245 0.46 6.27 -0.15
N ASP A 246 1.08 7.40 -0.42
CA ASP A 246 1.58 8.30 0.62
C ASP A 246 0.43 8.97 1.40
N ILE A 247 -0.82 8.99 0.86
CA ILE A 247 -2.03 9.40 1.60
C ILE A 247 -2.25 8.52 2.84
N ARG A 248 -2.02 7.21 2.73
CA ARG A 248 -2.13 6.30 3.88
C ARG A 248 -1.04 6.60 4.92
N HIS A 249 0.19 6.88 4.49
CA HIS A 249 1.27 7.29 5.39
C HIS A 249 0.92 8.59 6.09
N THR A 250 0.41 9.57 5.34
CA THR A 250 -0.08 10.84 5.86
C THR A 250 -1.19 10.64 6.91
N ALA A 251 -2.17 9.79 6.64
CA ALA A 251 -3.25 9.49 7.58
C ALA A 251 -2.72 8.95 8.91
N ALA A 252 -1.72 8.04 8.86
CA ALA A 252 -1.09 7.49 10.04
C ALA A 252 -0.29 8.55 10.82
N VAL A 253 0.53 9.35 10.14
CA VAL A 253 1.34 10.41 10.74
C VAL A 253 0.44 11.47 11.38
N HIS A 254 -0.59 11.95 10.67
CA HIS A 254 -1.53 12.94 11.21
C HIS A 254 -2.30 12.42 12.43
N ARG A 255 -2.62 11.12 12.48
CA ARG A 255 -3.24 10.51 13.66
C ARG A 255 -2.30 10.52 14.85
N VAL A 256 -1.04 10.14 14.66
CA VAL A 256 -0.03 10.15 15.72
C VAL A 256 0.25 11.56 16.20
N LEU A 257 0.37 12.54 15.28
CA LEU A 257 0.50 13.95 15.63
C LEU A 257 -0.68 14.47 16.48
N ALA A 258 -1.91 14.10 16.10
CA ALA A 258 -3.11 14.48 16.86
C ALA A 258 -3.05 13.91 18.30
N TRP A 259 -2.58 12.69 18.48
CA TRP A 259 -2.42 12.09 19.81
C TRP A 259 -1.36 12.80 20.64
N TYR A 260 -0.20 13.11 20.06
CA TYR A 260 0.82 13.92 20.75
C TYR A 260 0.27 15.26 21.21
N ARG A 261 -0.42 15.99 20.31
CA ARG A 261 -1.01 17.31 20.61
C ARG A 261 -2.13 17.26 21.66
N SER A 262 -2.87 16.16 21.75
CA SER A 262 -3.94 15.97 22.74
C SER A 262 -3.46 15.28 24.03
N GLY A 263 -2.15 15.11 24.25
CA GLY A 263 -1.59 14.53 25.47
C GLY A 263 -1.84 13.03 25.65
N GLN A 264 -2.27 12.30 24.61
CA GLN A 264 -2.59 10.88 24.74
C GLN A 264 -1.32 10.02 24.75
N ASP A 265 -1.41 8.84 25.37
CA ASP A 265 -0.34 7.86 25.37
C ASP A 265 -0.19 7.20 24.00
N VAL A 266 0.74 7.73 23.21
CA VAL A 266 1.01 7.25 21.85
C VAL A 266 1.53 5.82 21.83
N GLN A 267 2.32 5.39 22.84
CA GLN A 267 2.84 4.02 22.88
C GLN A 267 1.71 3.00 23.07
N ARG A 268 0.76 3.31 23.91
CA ARG A 268 -0.44 2.49 24.13
C ARG A 268 -1.34 2.43 22.89
N LEU A 269 -1.42 3.52 22.12
CA LEU A 269 -2.31 3.63 20.95
C LEU A 269 -1.70 3.09 19.64
N LEU A 270 -0.37 2.99 19.53
CA LEU A 270 0.30 2.48 18.34
C LEU A 270 -0.12 1.06 17.92
N PRO A 271 -0.26 0.06 18.83
CA PRO A 271 -0.76 -1.26 18.47
C PRO A 271 -2.17 -1.22 17.89
N GLN A 272 -3.03 -0.34 18.42
CA GLN A 272 -4.39 -0.14 17.91
C GLN A 272 -4.36 0.44 16.49
N LEU A 273 -3.50 1.42 16.24
CA LEU A 273 -3.28 1.96 14.89
C LEU A 273 -2.76 0.89 13.92
N ALA A 274 -1.82 0.04 14.37
CA ALA A 274 -1.32 -1.06 13.57
C ALA A 274 -2.44 -2.02 13.15
N THR A 275 -3.31 -2.40 14.08
CA THR A 275 -4.49 -3.24 13.83
C THR A 275 -5.47 -2.55 12.88
N TYR A 276 -5.79 -1.29 13.14
CA TYR A 276 -6.69 -0.48 12.30
C TYR A 276 -6.20 -0.41 10.86
N LEU A 277 -4.90 -0.13 10.67
CA LEU A 277 -4.28 -0.10 9.34
C LEU A 277 -4.10 -1.49 8.73
N GLY A 278 -4.23 -2.58 9.47
CA GLY A 278 -3.96 -3.93 9.00
C GLY A 278 -2.47 -4.18 8.74
N HIS A 279 -1.61 -3.71 9.63
CA HIS A 279 -0.20 -4.07 9.67
C HIS A 279 -0.02 -5.39 10.41
N ILE A 280 0.74 -6.30 9.83
CA ILE A 280 1.08 -7.59 10.45
C ILE A 280 2.19 -7.40 11.47
N ASP A 281 3.10 -6.45 11.21
CA ASP A 281 4.24 -6.12 12.05
C ASP A 281 4.13 -4.67 12.51
N ILE A 282 4.20 -4.45 13.81
CA ILE A 282 4.16 -3.13 14.44
C ILE A 282 5.32 -2.24 13.97
N ARG A 283 6.44 -2.82 13.57
CA ARG A 283 7.58 -2.09 12.96
C ARG A 283 7.16 -1.25 11.77
N SER A 284 6.17 -1.72 10.99
CA SER A 284 5.59 -0.96 9.88
C SER A 284 4.88 0.31 10.34
N THR A 285 4.36 0.33 11.59
CA THR A 285 3.70 1.49 12.20
C THR A 285 4.72 2.37 12.91
N GLN A 286 5.68 1.79 13.63
CA GLN A 286 6.76 2.52 14.31
C GLN A 286 7.57 3.40 13.35
N ARG A 287 7.67 2.98 12.08
CA ARG A 287 8.30 3.78 11.04
C ARG A 287 7.67 5.17 10.86
N TYR A 288 6.38 5.33 11.18
CA TYR A 288 5.71 6.62 11.12
C TYR A 288 6.18 7.61 12.20
N LEU A 289 6.71 7.12 13.30
CA LEU A 289 7.25 7.95 14.38
C LEU A 289 8.55 8.69 14.02
N GLN A 290 9.23 8.25 12.98
CA GLN A 290 10.53 8.81 12.57
C GLN A 290 10.44 9.72 11.34
N MET A 291 9.21 10.03 10.86
CA MET A 291 9.02 10.50 9.49
C MET A 291 8.90 11.99 9.31
N THR A 292 8.64 12.78 10.35
CA THR A 292 8.46 14.22 10.17
C THR A 292 9.11 15.05 11.27
N PRO A 293 9.69 16.22 10.92
CA PRO A 293 10.17 17.19 11.89
C PRO A 293 9.10 17.57 12.92
N GLU A 294 7.84 17.69 12.50
CA GLU A 294 6.72 18.01 13.37
C GLU A 294 6.43 16.95 14.42
N LEU A 295 6.62 15.66 14.11
CA LEU A 295 6.52 14.58 15.09
C LEU A 295 7.63 14.64 16.12
N LEU A 296 8.86 14.91 15.67
CA LEU A 296 10.00 15.07 16.57
C LEU A 296 9.82 16.28 17.46
N GLN A 297 9.34 17.41 16.91
CA GLN A 297 9.05 18.63 17.67
C GLN A 297 7.93 18.40 18.70
N ALA A 298 6.84 17.74 18.32
CA ALA A 298 5.74 17.43 19.23
C ALA A 298 6.18 16.48 20.36
N ALA A 299 7.03 15.50 20.07
CA ALA A 299 7.62 14.61 21.07
C ALA A 299 8.58 15.37 22.01
N SER A 300 9.40 16.28 21.47
CA SER A 300 10.31 17.12 22.27
C SER A 300 9.56 18.08 23.20
N GLN A 301 8.51 18.73 22.72
CA GLN A 301 7.65 19.59 23.54
C GLN A 301 7.03 18.84 24.70
N ARG A 302 6.54 17.62 24.45
CA ARG A 302 5.98 16.79 25.51
C ARG A 302 7.03 16.35 26.52
N PHE A 303 8.23 15.99 26.07
CA PHE A 303 9.34 15.68 26.96
C PHE A 303 9.71 16.86 27.86
N ALA A 304 9.74 18.07 27.30
CA ALA A 304 9.98 19.29 28.07
C ALA A 304 8.90 19.54 29.15
N GLN A 305 7.61 19.30 28.82
CA GLN A 305 6.54 19.39 29.80
C GLN A 305 6.71 18.39 30.94
N TYR A 306 7.02 17.13 30.65
CA TYR A 306 7.31 16.11 31.68
C TYR A 306 8.50 16.47 32.58
N ALA A 307 9.56 17.02 31.99
CA ALA A 307 10.72 17.45 32.76
C ALA A 307 10.38 18.62 33.72
N MET A 308 9.56 19.57 33.28
CA MET A 308 9.12 20.69 34.12
C MET A 308 8.13 20.28 35.23
N GLU A 309 7.25 19.32 34.97
CA GLU A 309 6.32 18.76 35.97
C GLU A 309 7.10 17.96 37.04
N ALA A 310 8.13 17.22 36.67
CA ALA A 310 8.98 16.49 37.62
C ALA A 310 9.80 17.39 38.54
N ASP A 311 10.20 18.59 38.09
CA ASP A 311 10.90 19.58 38.92
C ASP A 311 9.98 20.33 39.92
N HIS A 312 8.66 20.23 39.76
CA HIS A 312 7.68 20.84 40.68
C HIS A 312 7.17 19.89 41.78
N GLU A 313 7.41 18.59 41.65
CA GLU A 313 7.05 17.56 42.66
C GLU A 313 8.21 17.15 43.58
N GLY A 314 9.38 17.77 43.48
CA GLY A 314 10.56 17.60 44.35
C GLY A 314 10.74 18.81 45.24
#